data_56424220ba1a7abf9aead53815b0ca14
#
_entry.id   56424220ba1a7abf9aead53815b0ca14
#
_cell.length_a   1.000
_cell.length_b   1.000
_cell.length_c   1.000
_cell.angle_alpha   90.00
_cell.angle_beta   90.00
_cell.angle_gamma   90.00
#
_symmetry.space_group_name_H-M   'P 1'
#
loop_
_entity.id
_entity.type
_entity.pdbx_description
1 polymer ?
#
loop_
_entity_poly.entity_id
_entity_poly.type
_entity_poly.pdbx_seq_one_letter_code
_entity_poly.pdbx_strand_id
1 'polypeptide(L)'
;MLLDTTYYVPYYRVSTARQGQSGLGLEAQRAAVAAFITDPSQLLGEFVEVESGKKNQRPQLLAAIDAARAVGATLLIAKLDRLSRNAGFIFALRDSGVAFVCCDMPDANTLTVGLFAVIAQHEREMISKRTIDALTAKKARGAMLGTPANMTPAAIAKSLNIRQENARTNQQSQQAARLGGLLHAQGHTLQQIAQELNDGGYRTRRGQLFFPMTVQRLLKR
;
A
#
# COMPACT_ATOMS: atom_id res chain seq x y z
N MET A 1 -6.74 6.63 44.62
CA MET A 1 -5.71 6.11 43.69
C MET A 1 -6.46 5.62 42.49
N LEU A 2 -6.70 6.49 41.49
CA LEU A 2 -7.34 6.09 40.24
C LEU A 2 -6.33 5.19 39.53
N LEU A 3 -6.68 3.93 39.31
CA LEU A 3 -5.92 3.03 38.45
C LEU A 3 -6.00 3.65 37.05
N ASP A 4 -4.89 4.20 36.58
CA ASP A 4 -4.76 4.70 35.20
C ASP A 4 -4.92 3.48 34.26
N THR A 5 -6.15 3.23 33.86
CA THR A 5 -6.46 2.11 32.96
C THR A 5 -5.97 2.50 31.57
N THR A 6 -4.83 1.97 31.16
CA THR A 6 -4.28 2.20 29.84
C THR A 6 -5.12 1.43 28.81
N TYR A 7 -5.71 2.14 27.86
CA TYR A 7 -6.41 1.55 26.72
C TYR A 7 -5.47 1.37 25.55
N TYR A 8 -5.74 0.35 24.72
CA TYR A 8 -4.90 -0.01 23.59
C TYR A 8 -5.70 -0.13 22.30
N VAL A 9 -5.14 0.37 21.21
CA VAL A 9 -5.67 0.21 19.86
C VAL A 9 -4.72 -0.71 19.08
N PRO A 10 -5.07 -1.99 18.84
CA PRO A 10 -4.22 -2.91 18.12
C PRO A 10 -4.23 -2.63 16.62
N TYR A 11 -3.03 -2.65 16.05
CA TYR A 11 -2.80 -2.55 14.61
C TYR A 11 -2.06 -3.78 14.09
N TYR A 12 -2.65 -4.41 13.08
CA TYR A 12 -2.13 -5.61 12.43
C TYR A 12 -1.80 -5.35 10.97
N ARG A 13 -0.83 -6.08 10.43
CA ARG A 13 -0.47 -5.96 9.02
C ARG A 13 -0.23 -7.33 8.38
N VAL A 14 -0.86 -7.57 7.22
CA VAL A 14 -0.67 -8.74 6.38
C VAL A 14 -0.21 -8.33 4.97
N SER A 15 0.67 -9.12 4.35
CA SER A 15 1.34 -8.74 3.10
C SER A 15 0.56 -9.05 1.81
N THR A 16 -0.47 -9.89 1.86
CA THR A 16 -1.36 -10.19 0.74
C THR A 16 -2.77 -10.55 1.22
N ALA A 17 -3.77 -10.32 0.35
CA ALA A 17 -5.14 -10.76 0.61
C ALA A 17 -5.24 -12.29 0.85
N ARG A 18 -4.35 -13.10 0.21
CA ARG A 18 -4.25 -14.55 0.44
C ARG A 18 -3.75 -14.90 1.85
N GLN A 19 -2.77 -14.16 2.38
CA GLN A 19 -2.29 -14.35 3.76
C GLN A 19 -3.28 -13.83 4.79
N GLY A 20 -4.07 -12.81 4.43
CA GLY A 20 -5.25 -12.40 5.21
C GLY A 20 -6.36 -13.46 5.23
N GLN A 21 -6.49 -14.23 4.13
CA GLN A 21 -7.47 -15.33 4.03
C GLN A 21 -6.99 -16.65 4.66
N SER A 22 -5.69 -16.95 4.65
CA SER A 22 -5.12 -18.12 5.36
C SER A 22 -5.10 -17.96 6.88
N GLY A 23 -5.30 -16.74 7.38
CA GLY A 23 -5.45 -16.43 8.80
C GLY A 23 -4.17 -16.52 9.65
N LEU A 24 -3.29 -17.48 9.39
CA LEU A 24 -2.13 -17.81 10.23
C LEU A 24 -1.26 -16.62 10.65
N GLY A 25 -1.00 -15.70 9.71
CA GLY A 25 -0.18 -14.51 10.00
C GLY A 25 -0.90 -13.45 10.85
N LEU A 26 -2.22 -13.34 10.72
CA LEU A 26 -3.06 -12.43 11.50
C LEU A 26 -3.36 -13.02 12.88
N GLU A 27 -3.67 -14.32 12.93
CA GLU A 27 -3.90 -15.04 14.18
C GLU A 27 -2.68 -15.00 15.10
N ALA A 28 -1.47 -15.20 14.56
CA ALA A 28 -0.23 -15.07 15.34
C ALA A 28 -0.02 -13.65 15.91
N GLN A 29 -0.43 -12.62 15.17
CA GLN A 29 -0.38 -11.24 15.68
C GLN A 29 -1.43 -10.98 16.76
N ARG A 30 -2.67 -11.48 16.57
CA ARG A 30 -3.72 -11.41 17.60
C ARG A 30 -3.33 -12.16 18.87
N ALA A 31 -2.74 -13.34 18.74
CA ALA A 31 -2.23 -14.10 19.88
C ALA A 31 -1.13 -13.34 20.64
N ALA A 32 -0.20 -12.67 19.94
CA ALA A 32 0.83 -11.85 20.57
C ALA A 32 0.24 -10.66 21.35
N VAL A 33 -0.78 -10.00 20.79
CA VAL A 33 -1.50 -8.92 21.47
C VAL A 33 -2.27 -9.46 22.69
N ALA A 34 -2.98 -10.57 22.54
CA ALA A 34 -3.72 -11.19 23.64
C ALA A 34 -2.80 -11.65 24.79
N ALA A 35 -1.59 -12.10 24.48
CA ALA A 35 -0.59 -12.46 25.49
C ALA A 35 0.03 -11.23 26.18
N PHE A 36 0.05 -10.09 25.51
CA PHE A 36 0.58 -8.82 26.05
C PHE A 36 -0.41 -8.14 27.00
N ILE A 37 -1.70 -8.25 26.74
CA ILE A 37 -2.77 -7.56 27.49
C ILE A 37 -3.34 -8.50 28.56
N THR A 38 -3.40 -7.98 29.78
CA THR A 38 -3.95 -8.73 30.94
C THR A 38 -5.47 -8.72 30.98
N ASP A 39 -6.09 -7.62 30.51
CA ASP A 39 -7.54 -7.43 30.53
C ASP A 39 -8.04 -7.10 29.10
N PRO A 40 -8.83 -7.99 28.48
CA PRO A 40 -9.39 -7.75 27.15
C PRO A 40 -10.24 -6.49 27.03
N SER A 41 -10.79 -5.98 28.12
CA SER A 41 -11.58 -4.73 28.13
C SER A 41 -10.76 -3.47 27.82
N GLN A 42 -9.42 -3.57 27.89
CA GLN A 42 -8.51 -2.51 27.52
C GLN A 42 -8.35 -2.34 26.00
N LEU A 43 -8.85 -3.28 25.19
CA LEU A 43 -8.78 -3.23 23.72
C LEU A 43 -9.91 -2.40 23.14
N LEU A 44 -9.56 -1.35 22.41
CA LEU A 44 -10.50 -0.46 21.71
C LEU A 44 -10.47 -0.69 20.21
N GLY A 45 -11.23 -1.68 19.74
CA GLY A 45 -11.31 -2.03 18.32
C GLY A 45 -10.02 -2.70 17.80
N GLU A 46 -9.98 -2.97 16.51
CA GLU A 46 -8.77 -3.46 15.84
C GLU A 46 -8.68 -2.88 14.42
N PHE A 47 -7.46 -2.64 13.94
CA PHE A 47 -7.18 -2.16 12.59
C PHE A 47 -6.30 -3.13 11.85
N VAL A 48 -6.75 -3.61 10.69
CA VAL A 48 -6.04 -4.60 9.89
C VAL A 48 -5.65 -3.99 8.54
N GLU A 49 -4.36 -3.83 8.30
CA GLU A 49 -3.80 -3.36 7.04
C GLU A 49 -3.46 -4.53 6.12
N VAL A 50 -4.02 -4.53 4.92
CA VAL A 50 -3.66 -5.48 3.87
C VAL A 50 -2.77 -4.78 2.85
N GLU A 51 -1.44 -4.96 2.98
CA GLU A 51 -0.46 -4.35 2.10
C GLU A 51 -0.31 -5.16 0.82
N SER A 52 -0.81 -4.65 -0.31
CA SER A 52 -0.65 -5.26 -1.63
C SER A 52 0.43 -4.55 -2.44
N GLY A 53 1.59 -5.19 -2.61
CA GLY A 53 2.64 -4.76 -3.53
C GLY A 53 3.35 -3.45 -3.17
N LYS A 54 3.56 -2.57 -4.17
CA LYS A 54 4.36 -1.33 -4.06
C LYS A 54 3.64 -0.13 -3.43
N LYS A 55 2.38 -0.28 -3.02
CA LYS A 55 1.62 0.83 -2.44
C LYS A 55 1.98 0.98 -0.96
N ASN A 56 2.74 2.02 -0.64
CA ASN A 56 3.11 2.41 0.71
C ASN A 56 2.01 3.21 1.46
N GLN A 57 0.79 3.24 0.94
CA GLN A 57 -0.32 3.88 1.64
C GLN A 57 -0.86 2.91 2.70
N ARG A 58 -0.96 3.38 3.94
CA ARG A 58 -1.46 2.62 5.10
C ARG A 58 -2.66 3.32 5.72
N PRO A 59 -3.82 3.30 5.06
CA PRO A 59 -5.01 4.00 5.58
C PRO A 59 -5.46 3.46 6.94
N GLN A 60 -5.29 2.16 7.19
CA GLN A 60 -5.67 1.56 8.47
C GLN A 60 -4.72 1.99 9.60
N LEU A 61 -3.44 2.21 9.34
CA LEU A 61 -2.52 2.77 10.32
C LEU A 61 -2.90 4.20 10.70
N LEU A 62 -3.23 5.04 9.73
CA LEU A 62 -3.68 6.41 9.99
C LEU A 62 -4.96 6.42 10.81
N ALA A 63 -5.94 5.58 10.45
CA ALA A 63 -7.18 5.42 11.20
C ALA A 63 -6.94 4.92 12.64
N ALA A 64 -6.00 4.00 12.85
CA ALA A 64 -5.62 3.51 14.17
C ALA A 64 -4.97 4.61 15.03
N ILE A 65 -4.10 5.44 14.42
CA ILE A 65 -3.48 6.59 15.09
C ILE A 65 -4.55 7.62 15.50
N ASP A 66 -5.49 7.93 14.61
CA ASP A 66 -6.55 8.90 14.89
C ASP A 66 -7.49 8.38 15.99
N ALA A 67 -7.84 7.08 15.96
CA ALA A 67 -8.63 6.44 17.00
C ALA A 67 -7.92 6.45 18.36
N ALA A 68 -6.63 6.12 18.39
CA ALA A 68 -5.84 6.14 19.62
C ALA A 68 -5.73 7.57 20.18
N ARG A 69 -5.50 8.56 19.31
CA ARG A 69 -5.42 9.97 19.69
C ARG A 69 -6.73 10.48 20.29
N ALA A 70 -7.86 10.12 19.72
CA ALA A 70 -9.17 10.60 20.14
C ALA A 70 -9.52 10.24 21.59
N VAL A 71 -9.01 9.12 22.09
CA VAL A 71 -9.31 8.60 23.43
C VAL A 71 -8.11 8.53 24.36
N GLY A 72 -6.95 9.04 23.93
CA GLY A 72 -5.71 8.96 24.70
C GLY A 72 -5.17 7.54 24.88
N ALA A 73 -5.49 6.61 23.96
CA ALA A 73 -5.04 5.24 24.02
C ALA A 73 -3.64 5.06 23.44
N THR A 74 -3.00 3.94 23.78
CA THR A 74 -1.70 3.52 23.23
C THR A 74 -1.91 2.63 22.01
N LEU A 75 -1.25 2.94 20.89
CA LEU A 75 -1.23 2.08 19.71
C LEU A 75 -0.41 0.82 19.99
N LEU A 76 -1.00 -0.35 19.80
CA LEU A 76 -0.36 -1.63 20.08
C LEU A 76 -0.03 -2.37 18.78
N ILE A 77 1.24 -2.72 18.61
CA ILE A 77 1.78 -3.37 17.42
C ILE A 77 2.35 -4.72 17.80
N ALA A 78 1.88 -5.78 17.15
CA ALA A 78 2.28 -7.14 17.52
C ALA A 78 3.79 -7.39 17.35
N LYS A 79 4.40 -6.85 16.28
CA LYS A 79 5.84 -7.00 16.00
C LYS A 79 6.40 -5.79 15.30
N LEU A 80 7.59 -5.37 15.72
CA LEU A 80 8.30 -4.23 15.13
C LEU A 80 8.63 -4.42 13.64
N ASP A 81 8.93 -5.64 13.20
CA ASP A 81 9.20 -5.95 11.79
C ASP A 81 8.01 -5.64 10.86
N ARG A 82 6.81 -5.62 11.41
CA ARG A 82 5.58 -5.24 10.68
C ARG A 82 5.53 -3.74 10.41
N LEU A 83 6.13 -2.94 11.26
CA LEU A 83 6.21 -1.48 11.14
C LEU A 83 7.48 -1.04 10.39
N SER A 84 8.62 -1.65 10.68
CA SER A 84 9.98 -1.22 10.33
C SER A 84 10.32 -1.26 8.83
N ARG A 85 9.46 -1.82 7.97
CA ARG A 85 9.72 -1.86 6.52
C ARG A 85 9.80 -0.48 5.84
N ASN A 86 9.33 0.56 6.51
CA ASN A 86 9.44 1.93 6.02
C ASN A 86 9.67 2.87 7.20
N ALA A 87 10.87 3.43 7.31
CA ALA A 87 11.25 4.39 8.35
C ALA A 87 10.30 5.60 8.40
N GLY A 88 9.75 6.01 7.25
CA GLY A 88 8.79 7.12 7.18
C GLY A 88 7.55 6.92 8.06
N PHE A 89 7.09 5.67 8.23
CA PHE A 89 5.94 5.42 9.13
C PHE A 89 6.30 5.53 10.60
N ILE A 90 7.51 5.17 10.98
CA ILE A 90 7.98 5.34 12.36
C ILE A 90 8.11 6.81 12.70
N PHE A 91 8.63 7.61 11.77
CA PHE A 91 8.68 9.06 11.95
C PHE A 91 7.27 9.68 11.98
N ALA A 92 6.36 9.26 11.11
CA ALA A 92 4.97 9.70 11.13
C ALA A 92 4.27 9.33 12.47
N LEU A 93 4.54 8.15 13.00
CA LEU A 93 4.01 7.71 14.29
C LEU A 93 4.58 8.56 15.43
N ARG A 94 5.89 8.81 15.44
CA ARG A 94 6.52 9.73 16.39
C ARG A 94 5.89 11.12 16.33
N ASP A 95 5.78 11.67 15.12
CA ASP A 95 5.28 13.02 14.88
C ASP A 95 3.77 13.15 15.16
N SER A 96 3.05 12.02 15.22
CA SER A 96 1.64 11.98 15.60
C SER A 96 1.39 12.32 17.07
N GLY A 97 2.40 12.19 17.93
CA GLY A 97 2.27 12.36 19.38
C GLY A 97 1.51 11.24 20.10
N VAL A 98 1.11 10.17 19.39
CA VAL A 98 0.43 9.02 19.98
C VAL A 98 1.46 8.07 20.60
N ALA A 99 1.24 7.64 21.84
CA ALA A 99 2.04 6.60 22.47
C ALA A 99 1.87 5.27 21.72
N PHE A 100 2.94 4.52 21.55
CA PHE A 100 2.87 3.20 20.93
C PHE A 100 3.80 2.22 21.63
N VAL A 101 3.43 0.95 21.58
CA VAL A 101 4.18 -0.20 22.13
C VAL A 101 4.21 -1.33 21.12
N CYS A 102 5.37 -2.00 21.01
CA CYS A 102 5.52 -3.23 20.25
C CYS A 102 5.52 -4.42 21.22
N CYS A 103 4.65 -5.42 21.01
CA CYS A 103 4.55 -6.57 21.92
C CYS A 103 5.83 -7.38 22.00
N ASP A 104 6.62 -7.43 20.92
CA ASP A 104 7.92 -8.13 20.88
C ASP A 104 9.07 -7.32 21.49
N MET A 105 8.88 -6.02 21.75
CA MET A 105 9.87 -5.12 22.36
C MET A 105 9.17 -4.06 23.22
N PRO A 106 8.57 -4.40 24.35
CA PRO A 106 7.77 -3.45 25.16
C PRO A 106 8.56 -2.26 25.69
N ASP A 107 9.83 -2.48 25.99
CA ASP A 107 10.74 -1.47 26.54
C ASP A 107 11.38 -0.57 25.46
N ALA A 108 11.09 -0.82 24.19
CA ALA A 108 11.65 -0.03 23.11
C ALA A 108 11.02 1.35 23.06
N ASN A 109 11.80 2.37 23.34
CA ASN A 109 11.38 3.76 23.19
C ASN A 109 11.41 4.19 21.69
N THR A 110 10.84 5.36 21.41
CA THR A 110 10.76 5.94 20.05
C THR A 110 12.13 6.05 19.37
N LEU A 111 13.20 6.33 20.11
CA LEU A 111 14.56 6.41 19.58
C LEU A 111 15.05 5.04 19.13
N THR A 112 14.88 4.01 19.95
CA THR A 112 15.27 2.62 19.66
C THR A 112 14.53 2.11 18.43
N VAL A 113 13.22 2.33 18.36
CA VAL A 113 12.40 1.94 17.21
C VAL A 113 12.81 2.69 15.94
N GLY A 114 13.11 3.98 16.04
CA GLY A 114 13.64 4.80 14.95
C GLY A 114 14.98 4.28 14.43
N LEU A 115 15.90 3.91 15.31
CA LEU A 115 17.20 3.34 14.94
C LEU A 115 17.05 2.01 14.20
N PHE A 116 16.21 1.10 14.69
CA PHE A 116 15.93 -0.18 14.00
C PHE A 116 15.31 0.04 12.63
N ALA A 117 14.44 1.04 12.46
CA ALA A 117 13.88 1.37 11.15
C ALA A 117 14.93 1.83 10.15
N VAL A 118 15.85 2.69 10.56
CA VAL A 118 16.95 3.17 9.72
C VAL A 118 17.87 2.01 9.33
N ILE A 119 18.22 1.14 10.27
CA ILE A 119 19.02 -0.06 10.00
C ILE A 119 18.31 -0.98 9.00
N ALA A 120 17.02 -1.29 9.22
CA ALA A 120 16.24 -2.13 8.32
C ALA A 120 16.07 -1.54 6.91
N GLN A 121 16.01 -0.22 6.79
CA GLN A 121 16.00 0.45 5.50
C GLN A 121 17.36 0.34 4.82
N HIS A 122 18.45 0.60 5.52
CA HIS A 122 19.80 0.48 4.99
C HIS A 122 20.11 -0.94 4.51
N GLU A 123 19.77 -1.96 5.30
CA GLU A 123 19.92 -3.36 4.89
C GLU A 123 19.18 -3.67 3.59
N ARG A 124 17.95 -3.19 3.43
CA ARG A 124 17.16 -3.37 2.21
C ARG A 124 17.79 -2.70 0.99
N GLU A 125 18.31 -1.49 1.16
CA GLU A 125 19.03 -0.77 0.11
C GLU A 125 20.31 -1.51 -0.29
N MET A 126 21.05 -2.02 0.68
CA MET A 126 22.25 -2.83 0.44
C MET A 126 21.94 -4.15 -0.29
N ILE A 127 20.87 -4.85 0.09
CA ILE A 127 20.41 -6.08 -0.60
C ILE A 127 20.02 -5.74 -2.04
N SER A 128 19.26 -4.67 -2.25
CA SER A 128 18.86 -4.21 -3.59
C SER A 128 20.08 -3.89 -4.45
N LYS A 129 21.03 -3.14 -3.93
CA LYS A 129 22.28 -2.79 -4.62
C LYS A 129 23.06 -4.04 -4.99
N ARG A 130 23.32 -4.95 -4.05
CA ARG A 130 24.00 -6.22 -4.30
C ARG A 130 23.32 -7.05 -5.39
N THR A 131 21.98 -7.07 -5.39
CA THR A 131 21.20 -7.80 -6.40
C THR A 131 21.38 -7.16 -7.79
N ILE A 132 21.30 -5.82 -7.87
CA ILE A 132 21.52 -5.07 -9.12
C ILE A 132 22.94 -5.31 -9.64
N ASP A 133 23.94 -5.19 -8.77
CA ASP A 133 25.34 -5.39 -9.14
C ASP A 133 25.59 -6.82 -9.65
N ALA A 134 25.06 -7.83 -8.95
CA ALA A 134 25.15 -9.24 -9.36
C ALA A 134 24.45 -9.51 -10.72
N LEU A 135 23.25 -8.93 -10.92
CA LEU A 135 22.53 -9.07 -12.21
C LEU A 135 23.27 -8.33 -13.34
N THR A 136 23.85 -7.17 -13.06
CA THR A 136 24.65 -6.41 -14.02
C THR A 136 25.91 -7.19 -14.43
N ALA A 137 26.64 -7.76 -13.47
CA ALA A 137 27.78 -8.63 -13.74
C ALA A 137 27.38 -9.88 -14.54
N LYS A 138 26.24 -10.48 -14.22
CA LYS A 138 25.70 -11.65 -14.96
C LYS A 138 25.35 -11.27 -16.40
N LYS A 139 24.74 -10.11 -16.61
CA LYS A 139 24.43 -9.58 -17.96
C LYS A 139 25.70 -9.28 -18.77
N ALA A 140 26.73 -8.71 -18.13
CA ALA A 140 28.01 -8.44 -18.78
C ALA A 140 28.75 -9.71 -19.28
N ARG A 141 28.49 -10.86 -18.60
CA ARG A 141 28.99 -12.18 -19.03
C ARG A 141 28.15 -12.82 -20.15
N GLY A 142 27.18 -12.09 -20.73
CA GLY A 142 26.30 -12.60 -21.79
C GLY A 142 25.13 -13.46 -21.31
N ALA A 143 24.91 -13.59 -19.99
CA ALA A 143 23.80 -14.37 -19.51
C ALA A 143 22.46 -13.65 -19.72
N MET A 144 21.48 -14.36 -20.27
CA MET A 144 20.13 -13.86 -20.44
C MET A 144 19.43 -13.82 -19.06
N LEU A 145 18.86 -12.66 -18.73
CA LEU A 145 18.12 -12.46 -17.48
C LEU A 145 16.63 -12.70 -17.72
N GLY A 146 15.97 -13.30 -16.74
CA GLY A 146 14.57 -13.67 -16.81
C GLY A 146 14.37 -15.07 -17.39
N THR A 147 13.11 -15.42 -17.63
CA THR A 147 12.69 -16.71 -18.21
C THR A 147 11.82 -16.44 -19.42
N PRO A 148 12.41 -16.25 -20.63
CA PRO A 148 11.65 -15.98 -21.86
C PRO A 148 10.58 -17.04 -22.16
N ALA A 149 10.82 -18.29 -21.76
CA ALA A 149 9.87 -19.39 -21.91
C ALA A 149 8.53 -19.14 -21.21
N ASN A 150 8.49 -18.28 -20.20
CA ASN A 150 7.24 -17.89 -19.53
C ASN A 150 6.37 -16.93 -20.36
N MET A 151 6.92 -16.35 -21.44
CA MET A 151 6.20 -15.49 -22.39
C MET A 151 5.46 -16.33 -23.44
N THR A 152 4.65 -17.27 -22.99
CA THR A 152 3.82 -18.10 -23.89
C THR A 152 2.70 -17.27 -24.51
N PRO A 153 2.18 -17.66 -25.70
CA PRO A 153 1.02 -17.00 -26.33
C PRO A 153 -0.18 -16.91 -25.35
N ALA A 154 -0.42 -17.96 -24.57
CA ALA A 154 -1.47 -17.97 -23.55
C ALA A 154 -1.23 -16.93 -22.44
N ALA A 155 0.00 -16.77 -21.96
CA ALA A 155 0.35 -15.77 -20.96
C ALA A 155 0.19 -14.34 -21.50
N ILE A 156 0.55 -14.12 -22.77
CA ILE A 156 0.36 -12.84 -23.46
C ILE A 156 -1.14 -12.53 -23.58
N ALA A 157 -1.94 -13.48 -24.08
CA ALA A 157 -3.38 -13.32 -24.22
C ALA A 157 -4.05 -13.02 -22.86
N LYS A 158 -3.70 -13.76 -21.82
CA LYS A 158 -4.19 -13.51 -20.45
C LYS A 158 -3.84 -12.11 -19.96
N SER A 159 -2.61 -11.65 -20.20
CA SER A 159 -2.15 -10.30 -19.86
C SER A 159 -2.96 -9.22 -20.60
N LEU A 160 -3.25 -9.42 -21.88
CA LEU A 160 -4.07 -8.50 -22.67
C LEU A 160 -5.51 -8.43 -22.15
N ASN A 161 -6.13 -9.58 -21.88
CA ASN A 161 -7.49 -9.65 -21.33
C ASN A 161 -7.59 -8.92 -19.98
N ILE A 162 -6.65 -9.17 -19.06
CA ILE A 162 -6.62 -8.49 -17.76
C ILE A 162 -6.44 -6.98 -17.93
N ARG A 163 -5.61 -6.52 -18.88
CA ARG A 163 -5.45 -5.09 -19.17
C ARG A 163 -6.73 -4.46 -19.72
N GLN A 164 -7.42 -5.16 -20.61
CA GLN A 164 -8.70 -4.71 -21.18
C GLN A 164 -9.78 -4.63 -20.09
N GLU A 165 -9.92 -5.67 -19.29
CA GLU A 165 -10.88 -5.71 -18.19
C GLU A 165 -10.62 -4.61 -17.16
N ASN A 166 -9.37 -4.46 -16.71
CA ASN A 166 -8.99 -3.37 -15.82
C ASN A 166 -9.25 -1.98 -16.42
N ALA A 167 -9.17 -1.83 -17.73
CA ALA A 167 -9.48 -0.58 -18.42
C ALA A 167 -10.98 -0.32 -18.50
N ARG A 168 -11.80 -1.40 -18.63
CA ARG A 168 -13.26 -1.33 -18.66
C ARG A 168 -13.86 -1.05 -17.28
N THR A 169 -13.28 -1.63 -16.22
CA THR A 169 -13.79 -1.52 -14.84
C THR A 169 -13.28 -0.27 -14.10
N ASN A 170 -12.25 0.42 -14.60
CA ASN A 170 -11.72 1.60 -13.96
C ASN A 170 -12.73 2.76 -13.99
N GLN A 171 -13.19 3.18 -12.82
CA GLN A 171 -14.24 4.20 -12.64
C GLN A 171 -13.88 5.55 -13.30
N GLN A 172 -12.66 6.02 -13.17
CA GLN A 172 -12.20 7.27 -13.79
C GLN A 172 -12.26 7.18 -15.33
N SER A 173 -11.84 6.02 -15.89
CA SER A 173 -11.92 5.79 -17.32
C SER A 173 -13.36 5.72 -17.82
N GLN A 174 -14.29 5.16 -17.05
CA GLN A 174 -15.72 5.11 -17.40
C GLN A 174 -16.35 6.49 -17.37
N GLN A 175 -16.05 7.29 -16.35
CA GLN A 175 -16.55 8.67 -16.25
C GLN A 175 -16.03 9.54 -17.40
N ALA A 176 -14.72 9.46 -17.69
CA ALA A 176 -14.12 10.17 -18.81
C ALA A 176 -14.70 9.70 -20.17
N ALA A 177 -15.00 8.40 -20.33
CA ALA A 177 -15.62 7.87 -21.55
C ALA A 177 -17.04 8.40 -21.75
N ARG A 178 -17.84 8.47 -20.68
CA ARG A 178 -19.21 9.03 -20.73
C ARG A 178 -19.20 10.50 -21.15
N LEU A 179 -18.36 11.33 -20.50
CA LEU A 179 -18.25 12.73 -20.82
C LEU A 179 -17.70 12.94 -22.24
N GLY A 180 -16.63 12.23 -22.60
CA GLY A 180 -16.05 12.27 -23.94
C GLY A 180 -17.02 11.85 -25.03
N GLY A 181 -17.87 10.85 -24.77
CA GLY A 181 -18.93 10.40 -25.69
C GLY A 181 -20.00 11.47 -25.91
N LEU A 182 -20.44 12.16 -24.86
CA LEU A 182 -21.38 13.27 -24.95
C LEU A 182 -20.81 14.43 -25.75
N LEU A 183 -19.58 14.86 -25.49
CA LEU A 183 -18.90 15.93 -26.22
C LEU A 183 -18.68 15.55 -27.68
N HIS A 184 -18.37 14.28 -27.97
CA HIS A 184 -18.23 13.81 -29.35
C HIS A 184 -19.55 13.82 -30.10
N ALA A 185 -20.66 13.46 -29.46
CA ALA A 185 -22.01 13.57 -30.06
C ALA A 185 -22.44 15.03 -30.30
N GLN A 186 -21.89 15.98 -29.56
CA GLN A 186 -22.08 17.42 -29.76
C GLN A 186 -21.19 18.01 -30.87
N GLY A 187 -20.36 17.18 -31.53
CA GLY A 187 -19.51 17.62 -32.64
C GLY A 187 -18.13 18.14 -32.22
N HIS A 188 -17.72 18.01 -30.95
CA HIS A 188 -16.39 18.44 -30.53
C HIS A 188 -15.29 17.58 -31.16
N THR A 189 -14.18 18.21 -31.51
CA THR A 189 -13.00 17.52 -32.03
C THR A 189 -12.31 16.74 -30.91
N LEU A 190 -11.52 15.70 -31.25
CA LEU A 190 -10.78 14.92 -30.27
C LEU A 190 -9.82 15.78 -29.42
N GLN A 191 -9.33 16.89 -29.97
CA GLN A 191 -8.47 17.84 -29.29
C GLN A 191 -9.24 18.65 -28.24
N GLN A 192 -10.43 19.16 -28.59
CA GLN A 192 -11.31 19.86 -27.66
C GLN A 192 -11.78 18.92 -26.52
N ILE A 193 -12.17 17.70 -26.87
CA ILE A 193 -12.54 16.68 -25.85
C ILE A 193 -11.37 16.40 -24.89
N ALA A 194 -10.14 16.28 -25.41
CA ALA A 194 -8.97 16.07 -24.56
C ALA A 194 -8.75 17.24 -23.60
N GLN A 195 -8.93 18.47 -24.08
CA GLN A 195 -8.80 19.68 -23.28
C GLN A 195 -9.89 19.74 -22.20
N GLU A 196 -11.16 19.56 -22.54
CA GLU A 196 -12.29 19.55 -21.60
C GLU A 196 -12.11 18.48 -20.50
N LEU A 197 -11.67 17.27 -20.87
CA LEU A 197 -11.38 16.23 -19.89
C LEU A 197 -10.25 16.63 -18.93
N ASN A 198 -9.20 17.27 -19.44
CA ASN A 198 -8.06 17.70 -18.64
C ASN A 198 -8.42 18.87 -17.72
N ASP A 199 -9.17 19.83 -18.19
CA ASP A 199 -9.63 21.02 -17.44
C ASP A 199 -10.66 20.62 -16.37
N GLY A 200 -11.51 19.61 -16.66
CA GLY A 200 -12.40 18.98 -15.70
C GLY A 200 -11.70 18.07 -14.68
N GLY A 201 -10.37 18.03 -14.67
CA GLY A 201 -9.58 17.27 -13.70
C GLY A 201 -9.50 15.76 -13.98
N TYR A 202 -10.09 15.28 -15.09
CA TYR A 202 -9.98 13.87 -15.45
C TYR A 202 -8.54 13.49 -15.82
N ARG A 203 -8.17 12.27 -15.45
CA ARG A 203 -6.84 11.72 -15.77
C ARG A 203 -7.00 10.31 -16.30
N THR A 204 -6.05 9.90 -17.13
CA THR A 204 -5.97 8.51 -17.57
C THR A 204 -5.75 7.59 -16.35
N ARG A 205 -6.00 6.28 -16.48
CA ARG A 205 -5.72 5.30 -15.42
C ARG A 205 -4.29 5.37 -14.85
N ARG A 206 -3.33 5.89 -15.62
CA ARG A 206 -1.93 6.08 -15.18
C ARG A 206 -1.66 7.48 -14.62
N GLY A 207 -2.69 8.29 -14.38
CA GLY A 207 -2.56 9.65 -13.87
C GLY A 207 -2.09 10.68 -14.90
N GLN A 208 -2.00 10.32 -16.20
CA GLN A 208 -1.56 11.21 -17.26
C GLN A 208 -2.72 12.02 -17.85
N LEU A 209 -2.39 13.12 -18.51
CA LEU A 209 -3.34 13.92 -19.28
C LEU A 209 -3.90 13.13 -20.46
N PHE A 210 -5.09 13.51 -20.92
CA PHE A 210 -5.66 13.05 -22.16
C PHE A 210 -5.06 13.81 -23.36
N PHE A 211 -4.79 13.06 -24.42
CA PHE A 211 -4.39 13.57 -25.75
C PHE A 211 -5.38 13.06 -26.79
N PRO A 212 -5.49 13.66 -27.99
CA PRO A 212 -6.43 13.24 -29.01
C PRO A 212 -6.44 11.73 -29.28
N MET A 213 -5.25 11.12 -29.38
CA MET A 213 -5.11 9.67 -29.56
C MET A 213 -5.61 8.84 -28.37
N THR A 214 -5.49 9.36 -27.15
CA THR A 214 -6.01 8.67 -25.96
C THR A 214 -7.53 8.80 -25.87
N VAL A 215 -8.09 9.92 -26.28
CA VAL A 215 -9.54 10.13 -26.41
C VAL A 215 -10.12 9.22 -27.49
N GLN A 216 -9.50 9.12 -28.66
CA GLN A 216 -9.94 8.19 -29.71
C GLN A 216 -9.99 6.74 -29.22
N ARG A 217 -8.97 6.29 -28.46
CA ARG A 217 -8.95 4.95 -27.84
C ARG A 217 -9.99 4.79 -26.74
N LEU A 218 -10.31 5.86 -26.03
CA LEU A 218 -11.34 5.87 -25.00
C LEU A 218 -12.74 5.69 -25.57
N LEU A 219 -13.04 6.37 -26.69
CA LEU A 219 -14.34 6.32 -27.38
C LEU A 219 -14.57 5.00 -28.15
N LYS A 220 -13.52 4.29 -28.54
CA LYS A 220 -13.60 2.99 -29.24
C LYS A 220 -13.80 1.79 -28.29
N ARG A 221 -13.94 2.01 -27.00
CA ARG A 221 -14.14 0.98 -25.97
C ARG A 221 -15.60 0.77 -25.64
#